data_24caf1e44924c2979b3ffc5c1eceeefe
#
_entry.id   24caf1e44924c2979b3ffc5c1eceeefe
#
_cell.length_a   1.000
_cell.length_b   1.000
_cell.length_c   1.000
_cell.angle_alpha   90.00
_cell.angle_beta   90.00
_cell.angle_gamma   90.00
#
_symmetry.space_group_name_H-M   'P 1'
#
loop_
_entity.id
_entity.type
_entity.pdbx_description
1 polymer ?
#
loop_
_entity_poly.entity_id
_entity_poly.type
_entity_poly.pdbx_seq_one_letter_code
_entity_poly.pdbx_strand_id
1 'polypeptide(L)'
;MEDKKKRIALGWAVAILSLMVVAAAIAFGVLFGSPKSETVANANMLEANYSRAYYGLTAELNDMGVNLKKIDAISSAKKQQEMLYEVWASSLGAGDDLAALSVDGEGSTKLKRFINQTGDYAKYLAKKNVSLSEEEKQNLVRLSDMLEKVAIELKSIEDELNSGKAFLGDDGVVATVLPTVFDTFNEPSVEYPTLIYDGPFSDGLEGHKSRNLEGNEFSEELARKKLVAMFDLTENDKIEYLGLSGGELKIMTFKIDLSKDGETYVSLTQNGGRL
;
A
#
# COMPACT_ATOMS: atom_id res chain seq x y z
N MET A 1 -10.63 59.31 57.35
CA MET A 1 -9.90 58.00 57.32
C MET A 1 -10.71 56.91 56.64
N GLU A 2 -12.02 56.90 56.69
CA GLU A 2 -12.91 55.90 56.12
C GLU A 2 -12.93 55.90 54.59
N ASP A 3 -12.94 57.08 53.94
CA ASP A 3 -12.91 57.21 52.49
C ASP A 3 -11.65 56.66 51.83
N LYS A 4 -10.52 56.76 52.50
CA LYS A 4 -9.25 56.22 51.99
C LYS A 4 -9.21 54.67 52.02
N LYS A 5 -9.85 54.07 53.03
CA LYS A 5 -10.02 52.61 53.13
C LYS A 5 -10.98 52.08 52.08
N LYS A 6 -12.10 52.79 51.79
CA LYS A 6 -13.05 52.41 50.74
C LYS A 6 -12.44 52.52 49.36
N ARG A 7 -11.61 53.51 49.06
CA ARG A 7 -10.88 53.64 47.80
C ARG A 7 -9.83 52.53 47.59
N ILE A 8 -9.15 52.17 48.65
CA ILE A 8 -8.16 51.05 48.61
C ILE A 8 -8.90 49.71 48.41
N ALA A 9 -10.00 49.47 49.11
CA ALA A 9 -10.82 48.27 48.95
C ALA A 9 -11.41 48.17 47.54
N LEU A 10 -11.88 49.28 46.97
CA LEU A 10 -12.36 49.33 45.59
C LEU A 10 -11.25 49.04 44.58
N GLY A 11 -10.02 49.58 44.80
CA GLY A 11 -8.88 49.31 43.96
C GLY A 11 -8.49 47.82 43.95
N TRP A 12 -8.52 47.17 45.11
CA TRP A 12 -8.29 45.73 45.21
C TRP A 12 -9.37 44.88 44.55
N ALA A 13 -10.64 45.28 44.68
CA ALA A 13 -11.77 44.63 44.03
C ALA A 13 -11.64 44.67 42.50
N VAL A 14 -11.27 45.84 41.95
CA VAL A 14 -11.04 45.99 40.50
C VAL A 14 -9.85 45.17 40.02
N ALA A 15 -8.77 45.14 40.82
CA ALA A 15 -7.58 44.33 40.50
C ALA A 15 -7.89 42.80 40.49
N ILE A 16 -8.68 42.33 41.43
CA ILE A 16 -9.09 40.92 41.50
C ILE A 16 -10.04 40.60 40.33
N LEU A 17 -10.95 41.49 40.00
CA LEU A 17 -11.87 41.29 38.89
C LEU A 17 -11.16 41.23 37.52
N SER A 18 -10.17 42.13 37.32
CA SER A 18 -9.35 42.13 36.11
C SER A 18 -8.49 40.86 36.01
N LEU A 19 -7.96 40.37 37.11
CA LEU A 19 -7.19 39.11 37.16
C LEU A 19 -8.09 37.90 36.82
N MET A 20 -9.34 37.89 37.31
CA MET A 20 -10.29 36.83 36.96
C MET A 20 -10.72 36.88 35.48
N VAL A 21 -10.88 38.04 34.89
CA VAL A 21 -11.18 38.19 33.46
C VAL A 21 -10.01 37.67 32.60
N VAL A 22 -8.77 38.02 32.97
CA VAL A 22 -7.60 37.54 32.27
C VAL A 22 -7.45 36.00 32.42
N ALA A 23 -7.66 35.46 33.61
CA ALA A 23 -7.61 34.04 33.87
C ALA A 23 -8.72 33.27 33.08
N ALA A 24 -9.93 33.86 33.03
CA ALA A 24 -11.02 33.31 32.22
C ALA A 24 -10.73 33.36 30.72
N ALA A 25 -10.12 34.44 30.22
CA ALA A 25 -9.70 34.55 28.82
C ALA A 25 -8.61 33.55 28.45
N ILE A 26 -7.65 33.33 29.35
CA ILE A 26 -6.59 32.29 29.16
C ILE A 26 -7.21 30.88 29.20
N ALA A 27 -8.07 30.59 30.18
CA ALA A 27 -8.77 29.32 30.26
C ALA A 27 -9.66 29.05 29.04
N PHE A 28 -10.35 30.06 28.55
CA PHE A 28 -11.13 29.99 27.32
C PHE A 28 -10.23 29.76 26.09
N GLY A 29 -9.12 30.48 26.00
CA GLY A 29 -8.11 30.28 24.95
C GLY A 29 -7.50 28.87 24.97
N VAL A 30 -7.23 28.30 26.15
CA VAL A 30 -6.70 26.94 26.30
C VAL A 30 -7.77 25.87 26.03
N LEU A 31 -9.02 26.10 26.46
CA LEU A 31 -10.11 25.14 26.26
C LEU A 31 -10.73 25.18 24.87
N PHE A 32 -10.70 26.34 24.20
CA PHE A 32 -11.31 26.57 22.89
C PHE A 32 -10.31 27.01 21.81
N GLY A 33 -9.08 27.34 22.18
CA GLY A 33 -7.97 27.69 21.29
C GLY A 33 -7.28 26.46 20.76
N SER A 34 -7.76 26.02 19.67
CA SER A 34 -7.10 25.51 18.46
C SER A 34 -6.12 24.32 18.40
N PRO A 35 -6.05 23.29 19.22
CA PRO A 35 -5.58 22.03 18.67
C PRO A 35 -6.63 21.38 17.74
N LYS A 36 -7.92 21.69 17.93
CA LYS A 36 -9.00 21.12 17.10
C LYS A 36 -8.99 21.61 15.65
N SER A 37 -8.55 22.84 15.37
CA SER A 37 -8.57 23.37 14.00
C SER A 37 -7.47 22.75 13.13
N GLU A 38 -6.28 22.52 13.67
CA GLU A 38 -5.20 21.85 12.93
C GLU A 38 -5.52 20.38 12.73
N THR A 39 -6.07 19.71 13.73
CA THR A 39 -6.47 18.29 13.63
C THR A 39 -7.59 18.10 12.61
N VAL A 40 -8.58 18.99 12.59
CA VAL A 40 -9.66 18.98 11.59
C VAL A 40 -9.13 19.31 10.19
N ALA A 41 -8.24 20.30 10.08
CA ALA A 41 -7.62 20.63 8.79
C ALA A 41 -6.79 19.47 8.23
N ASN A 42 -6.01 18.80 9.07
CA ASN A 42 -5.25 17.63 8.68
C ASN A 42 -6.14 16.44 8.30
N ALA A 43 -7.23 16.20 9.04
CA ALA A 43 -8.20 15.16 8.69
C ALA A 43 -8.88 15.44 7.35
N ASN A 44 -9.31 16.68 7.10
CA ASN A 44 -9.90 17.09 5.83
C ASN A 44 -8.90 16.97 4.66
N MET A 45 -7.62 17.28 4.89
CA MET A 45 -6.58 17.12 3.88
C MET A 45 -6.34 15.64 3.54
N LEU A 46 -6.30 14.78 4.53
CA LEU A 46 -6.19 13.34 4.32
C LEU A 46 -7.40 12.80 3.57
N GLU A 47 -8.61 13.13 3.98
CA GLU A 47 -9.85 12.76 3.31
C GLU A 47 -9.84 13.19 1.83
N ALA A 48 -9.40 14.42 1.53
CA ALA A 48 -9.26 14.92 0.17
C ALA A 48 -8.21 14.13 -0.64
N ASN A 49 -7.10 13.71 -0.02
CA ASN A 49 -6.08 12.89 -0.68
C ASN A 49 -6.61 11.49 -1.03
N TYR A 50 -7.32 10.84 -0.11
CA TYR A 50 -7.94 9.53 -0.38
C TYR A 50 -9.02 9.64 -1.45
N SER A 51 -9.85 10.68 -1.39
CA SER A 51 -10.85 10.98 -2.42
C SER A 51 -10.19 11.14 -3.81
N ARG A 52 -9.12 11.92 -3.90
CA ARG A 52 -8.39 12.11 -5.14
C ARG A 52 -7.81 10.79 -5.67
N ALA A 53 -7.18 9.99 -4.80
CA ALA A 53 -6.59 8.71 -5.18
C ALA A 53 -7.66 7.71 -5.65
N TYR A 54 -8.82 7.65 -5.01
CA TYR A 54 -9.92 6.80 -5.41
C TYR A 54 -10.48 7.17 -6.79
N TYR A 55 -10.79 8.45 -7.02
CA TYR A 55 -11.31 8.91 -8.30
C TYR A 55 -10.26 8.83 -9.40
N GLY A 56 -8.97 9.07 -9.07
CA GLY A 56 -7.85 8.88 -9.97
C GLY A 56 -7.73 7.42 -10.41
N LEU A 57 -7.67 6.48 -9.47
CA LEU A 57 -7.63 5.05 -9.76
C LEU A 57 -8.79 4.61 -10.66
N THR A 58 -10.01 5.04 -10.34
CA THR A 58 -11.21 4.69 -11.12
C THR A 58 -11.13 5.22 -12.55
N ALA A 59 -10.68 6.47 -12.72
CA ALA A 59 -10.52 7.09 -14.02
C ALA A 59 -9.44 6.39 -14.86
N GLU A 60 -8.26 6.13 -14.29
CA GLU A 60 -7.15 5.47 -14.99
C GLU A 60 -7.49 4.04 -15.41
N LEU A 61 -8.15 3.26 -14.55
CA LEU A 61 -8.60 1.91 -14.91
C LEU A 61 -9.63 1.93 -16.05
N ASN A 62 -10.56 2.89 -16.03
CA ASN A 62 -11.51 3.09 -17.10
C ASN A 62 -10.81 3.47 -18.41
N ASP A 63 -9.86 4.39 -18.36
CA ASP A 63 -9.12 4.83 -19.55
C ASP A 63 -8.27 3.71 -20.13
N MET A 64 -7.61 2.90 -19.30
CA MET A 64 -6.92 1.69 -19.74
C MET A 64 -7.88 0.75 -20.48
N GLY A 65 -9.04 0.43 -19.87
CA GLY A 65 -10.02 -0.47 -20.46
C GLY A 65 -10.55 0.05 -21.79
N VAL A 66 -10.94 1.32 -21.86
CA VAL A 66 -11.45 1.96 -23.08
C VAL A 66 -10.41 1.99 -24.19
N ASN A 67 -9.14 2.30 -23.86
CA ASN A 67 -8.07 2.35 -24.83
C ASN A 67 -7.75 0.95 -25.37
N LEU A 68 -7.66 -0.08 -24.52
CA LEU A 68 -7.47 -1.46 -24.96
C LEU A 68 -8.58 -1.93 -25.88
N LYS A 69 -9.83 -1.60 -25.58
CA LYS A 69 -11.01 -1.98 -26.41
C LYS A 69 -11.00 -1.31 -27.77
N LYS A 70 -10.51 -0.06 -27.87
CA LYS A 70 -10.41 0.68 -29.13
C LYS A 70 -9.31 0.15 -30.06
N ILE A 71 -8.25 -0.44 -29.51
CA ILE A 71 -7.09 -0.92 -30.30
C ILE A 71 -7.52 -1.92 -31.37
N ASP A 72 -8.46 -2.82 -31.07
CA ASP A 72 -8.95 -3.81 -32.04
C ASP A 72 -9.62 -3.17 -33.27
N ALA A 73 -10.30 -2.05 -33.10
CA ALA A 73 -10.96 -1.32 -34.16
C ALA A 73 -10.02 -0.45 -35.03
N ILE A 74 -8.76 -0.32 -34.64
CA ILE A 74 -7.80 0.58 -35.28
C ILE A 74 -6.91 -0.19 -36.27
N SER A 75 -6.93 0.21 -37.52
CA SER A 75 -6.09 -0.39 -38.58
C SER A 75 -4.68 0.18 -38.66
N SER A 76 -4.45 1.37 -38.12
CA SER A 76 -3.13 2.03 -38.16
C SER A 76 -2.23 1.53 -37.04
N ALA A 77 -1.14 0.84 -37.39
CA ALA A 77 -0.14 0.37 -36.43
C ALA A 77 0.43 1.49 -35.57
N LYS A 78 0.67 2.67 -36.15
CA LYS A 78 1.13 3.85 -35.40
C LYS A 78 0.11 4.29 -34.35
N LYS A 79 -1.18 4.30 -34.70
CA LYS A 79 -2.21 4.72 -33.75
C LYS A 79 -2.44 3.66 -32.66
N GLN A 80 -2.34 2.37 -33.00
CA GLN A 80 -2.33 1.29 -32.00
C GLN A 80 -1.18 1.47 -31.01
N GLN A 81 0.03 1.77 -31.53
CA GLN A 81 1.22 2.03 -30.71
C GLN A 81 1.03 3.21 -29.74
N GLU A 82 0.50 4.33 -30.24
CA GLU A 82 0.18 5.50 -29.40
C GLU A 82 -0.76 5.13 -28.25
N MET A 83 -1.84 4.42 -28.55
CA MET A 83 -2.82 3.99 -27.53
C MET A 83 -2.24 2.99 -26.53
N LEU A 84 -1.38 2.09 -26.97
CA LEU A 84 -0.67 1.17 -26.06
C LEU A 84 0.25 1.91 -25.10
N TYR A 85 0.91 3.00 -25.56
CA TYR A 85 1.67 3.85 -24.64
C TYR A 85 0.77 4.64 -23.68
N GLU A 86 -0.40 5.07 -24.11
CA GLU A 86 -1.39 5.68 -23.20
C GLU A 86 -1.82 4.68 -22.12
N VAL A 87 -2.13 3.43 -22.46
CA VAL A 87 -2.45 2.37 -21.49
C VAL A 87 -1.30 2.17 -20.49
N TRP A 88 -0.07 2.12 -20.97
CA TRP A 88 1.10 2.05 -20.07
C TRP A 88 1.20 3.26 -19.15
N ALA A 89 0.98 4.47 -19.64
CA ALA A 89 1.03 5.68 -18.82
C ALA A 89 -0.07 5.67 -17.75
N SER A 90 -1.32 5.31 -18.12
CA SER A 90 -2.43 5.17 -17.19
C SER A 90 -2.19 4.08 -16.14
N SER A 91 -1.49 2.99 -16.48
CA SER A 91 -1.15 1.96 -15.50
C SER A 91 -0.21 2.44 -14.41
N LEU A 92 0.70 3.37 -14.73
CA LEU A 92 1.56 4.00 -13.72
C LEU A 92 0.75 4.89 -12.78
N GLY A 93 -0.16 5.73 -13.33
CA GLY A 93 -1.07 6.56 -12.53
C GLY A 93 -1.96 5.73 -11.62
N ALA A 94 -2.59 4.68 -12.16
CA ALA A 94 -3.42 3.75 -11.39
C ALA A 94 -2.62 3.05 -10.26
N GLY A 95 -1.37 2.69 -10.53
CA GLY A 95 -0.49 2.09 -9.52
C GLY A 95 -0.17 3.05 -8.37
N ASP A 96 0.09 4.32 -8.70
CA ASP A 96 0.37 5.37 -7.71
C ASP A 96 -0.89 5.70 -6.88
N ASP A 97 -2.05 5.81 -7.52
CA ASP A 97 -3.32 6.08 -6.83
C ASP A 97 -3.74 4.89 -5.94
N LEU A 98 -3.56 3.65 -6.40
CA LEU A 98 -3.80 2.46 -5.56
C LEU A 98 -2.87 2.43 -4.34
N ALA A 99 -1.61 2.78 -4.52
CA ALA A 99 -0.66 2.88 -3.40
C ALA A 99 -1.05 3.99 -2.41
N ALA A 100 -1.56 5.12 -2.90
CA ALA A 100 -2.02 6.23 -2.06
C ALA A 100 -3.27 5.87 -1.22
N LEU A 101 -4.13 4.95 -1.69
CA LEU A 101 -5.26 4.42 -0.92
C LEU A 101 -4.83 3.57 0.27
N SER A 102 -3.59 3.07 0.29
CA SER A 102 -2.99 2.31 1.42
C SER A 102 -3.88 1.16 1.93
N VAL A 103 -4.58 0.47 1.02
CA VAL A 103 -5.39 -0.70 1.34
C VAL A 103 -4.50 -1.93 1.37
N ASP A 104 -4.33 -2.52 2.55
CA ASP A 104 -3.57 -3.75 2.73
C ASP A 104 -4.41 -4.98 2.34
N GLY A 105 -3.75 -6.06 1.94
CA GLY A 105 -4.41 -7.33 1.67
C GLY A 105 -3.93 -8.01 0.40
N GLU A 106 -4.34 -9.27 0.25
CA GLU A 106 -3.99 -10.08 -0.92
C GLU A 106 -4.67 -9.55 -2.19
N GLY A 107 -5.92 -9.10 -2.08
CA GLY A 107 -6.68 -8.51 -3.19
C GLY A 107 -6.03 -7.25 -3.74
N SER A 108 -5.58 -6.34 -2.87
CA SER A 108 -4.84 -5.13 -3.26
C SER A 108 -3.54 -5.48 -3.99
N THR A 109 -2.81 -6.48 -3.49
CA THR A 109 -1.57 -6.95 -4.10
C THR A 109 -1.82 -7.56 -5.50
N LYS A 110 -2.87 -8.38 -5.64
CA LYS A 110 -3.28 -8.95 -6.94
C LYS A 110 -3.69 -7.86 -7.93
N LEU A 111 -4.49 -6.90 -7.49
CA LEU A 111 -4.92 -5.78 -8.34
C LEU A 111 -3.71 -4.95 -8.79
N LYS A 112 -2.79 -4.65 -7.90
CA LYS A 112 -1.55 -3.94 -8.24
C LYS A 112 -0.71 -4.69 -9.26
N ARG A 113 -0.55 -6.00 -9.08
CA ARG A 113 0.15 -6.87 -10.05
C ARG A 113 -0.53 -6.81 -11.41
N PHE A 114 -1.83 -6.98 -11.46
CA PHE A 114 -2.61 -6.94 -12.69
C PHE A 114 -2.47 -5.61 -13.43
N ILE A 115 -2.57 -4.47 -12.74
CA ILE A 115 -2.38 -3.14 -13.31
C ILE A 115 -0.99 -3.02 -13.94
N ASN A 116 0.05 -3.39 -13.20
CA ASN A 116 1.43 -3.31 -13.67
C ASN A 116 1.67 -4.23 -14.87
N GLN A 117 1.25 -5.49 -14.81
CA GLN A 117 1.41 -6.46 -15.90
C GLN A 117 0.67 -6.00 -17.16
N THR A 118 -0.54 -5.46 -17.01
CA THR A 118 -1.31 -4.91 -18.14
C THR A 118 -0.57 -3.76 -18.81
N GLY A 119 -0.04 -2.82 -18.01
CA GLY A 119 0.72 -1.68 -18.52
C GLY A 119 2.00 -2.10 -19.23
N ASP A 120 2.76 -3.01 -18.63
CA ASP A 120 4.01 -3.48 -19.23
C ASP A 120 3.80 -4.34 -20.47
N TYR A 121 2.72 -5.12 -20.50
CA TYR A 121 2.33 -5.83 -21.71
C TYR A 121 1.96 -4.85 -22.84
N ALA A 122 1.20 -3.81 -22.55
CA ALA A 122 0.91 -2.76 -23.51
C ALA A 122 2.19 -2.09 -24.02
N LYS A 123 3.12 -1.72 -23.14
CA LYS A 123 4.43 -1.18 -23.50
C LYS A 123 5.28 -2.14 -24.37
N TYR A 124 5.26 -3.43 -24.02
CA TYR A 124 5.93 -4.46 -24.81
C TYR A 124 5.39 -4.51 -26.23
N LEU A 125 4.06 -4.57 -26.38
CA LEU A 125 3.41 -4.58 -27.70
C LEU A 125 3.69 -3.29 -28.48
N ALA A 126 3.66 -2.14 -27.83
CA ALA A 126 3.97 -0.86 -28.45
C ALA A 126 5.42 -0.83 -29.02
N LYS A 127 6.38 -1.46 -28.33
CA LYS A 127 7.76 -1.53 -28.77
C LYS A 127 8.00 -2.48 -29.96
N LYS A 128 7.13 -3.46 -30.19
CA LYS A 128 7.28 -4.41 -31.33
C LYS A 128 7.28 -3.73 -32.69
N ASN A 129 6.65 -2.57 -32.82
CA ASN A 129 6.55 -1.78 -34.04
C ASN A 129 6.05 -2.59 -35.26
N VAL A 130 5.19 -3.58 -35.01
CA VAL A 130 4.51 -4.44 -35.98
C VAL A 130 3.04 -4.54 -35.67
N SER A 131 2.24 -4.95 -36.65
CA SER A 131 0.82 -5.21 -36.41
C SER A 131 0.62 -6.30 -35.37
N LEU A 132 -0.38 -6.11 -34.49
CA LEU A 132 -0.76 -7.08 -33.47
C LEU A 132 -1.29 -8.35 -34.09
N SER A 133 -0.91 -9.51 -33.54
CA SER A 133 -1.49 -10.79 -33.88
C SER A 133 -2.92 -10.91 -33.35
N GLU A 134 -3.70 -11.84 -33.86
CA GLU A 134 -5.07 -12.08 -33.36
C GLU A 134 -5.08 -12.56 -31.89
N GLU A 135 -4.08 -13.31 -31.47
CA GLU A 135 -3.90 -13.73 -30.08
C GLU A 135 -3.62 -12.53 -29.16
N GLU A 136 -2.72 -11.63 -29.57
CA GLU A 136 -2.42 -10.39 -28.83
C GLU A 136 -3.67 -9.51 -28.71
N LYS A 137 -4.44 -9.37 -29.76
CA LYS A 137 -5.71 -8.63 -29.71
C LYS A 137 -6.72 -9.26 -28.75
N GLN A 138 -6.89 -10.60 -28.81
CA GLN A 138 -7.76 -11.31 -27.87
C GLN A 138 -7.31 -11.14 -26.42
N ASN A 139 -6.01 -11.15 -26.16
CA ASN A 139 -5.47 -10.86 -24.82
C ASN A 139 -5.81 -9.44 -24.38
N LEU A 140 -5.67 -8.43 -25.25
CA LEU A 140 -6.04 -7.05 -24.94
C LEU A 140 -7.53 -6.91 -24.64
N VAL A 141 -8.41 -7.62 -25.36
CA VAL A 141 -9.85 -7.65 -25.08
C VAL A 141 -10.13 -8.24 -23.69
N ARG A 142 -9.52 -9.38 -23.33
CA ARG A 142 -9.68 -9.99 -22.01
C ARG A 142 -9.23 -9.05 -20.88
N LEU A 143 -8.11 -8.35 -21.08
CA LEU A 143 -7.63 -7.35 -20.14
C LEU A 143 -8.59 -6.18 -20.00
N SER A 144 -9.11 -5.67 -21.13
CA SER A 144 -10.13 -4.63 -21.15
C SER A 144 -11.39 -5.02 -20.38
N ASP A 145 -11.91 -6.24 -20.61
CA ASP A 145 -13.11 -6.73 -19.91
C ASP A 145 -12.89 -6.85 -18.40
N MET A 146 -11.68 -7.20 -17.96
CA MET A 146 -11.36 -7.26 -16.54
C MET A 146 -11.23 -5.87 -15.93
N LEU A 147 -10.59 -4.93 -16.62
CA LEU A 147 -10.49 -3.53 -16.16
C LEU A 147 -11.89 -2.90 -16.05
N GLU A 148 -12.78 -3.17 -16.99
CA GLU A 148 -14.18 -2.70 -16.97
C GLU A 148 -14.91 -3.24 -15.74
N LYS A 149 -14.75 -4.54 -15.41
CA LYS A 149 -15.33 -5.13 -14.20
C LYS A 149 -14.85 -4.45 -12.93
N VAL A 150 -13.53 -4.28 -12.80
CA VAL A 150 -12.94 -3.61 -11.63
C VAL A 150 -13.45 -2.16 -11.52
N ALA A 151 -13.51 -1.44 -12.64
CA ALA A 151 -14.03 -0.07 -12.67
C ALA A 151 -15.50 0.01 -12.24
N ILE A 152 -16.33 -0.96 -12.65
CA ILE A 152 -17.75 -1.05 -12.25
C ILE A 152 -17.84 -1.33 -10.72
N GLU A 153 -17.04 -2.25 -10.20
CA GLU A 153 -17.04 -2.57 -8.77
C GLU A 153 -16.58 -1.37 -7.94
N LEU A 154 -15.53 -0.68 -8.36
CA LEU A 154 -15.12 0.58 -7.72
C LEU A 154 -16.22 1.63 -7.78
N LYS A 155 -16.89 1.76 -8.92
CA LYS A 155 -17.97 2.74 -9.06
C LYS A 155 -19.15 2.48 -8.11
N SER A 156 -19.40 1.21 -7.72
CA SER A 156 -20.44 0.90 -6.72
C SER A 156 -20.17 1.55 -5.36
N ILE A 157 -18.92 1.88 -5.06
CA ILE A 157 -18.52 2.57 -3.83
C ILE A 157 -19.00 4.04 -3.82
N GLU A 158 -19.25 4.63 -4.99
CA GLU A 158 -19.78 5.99 -5.07
C GLU A 158 -21.13 6.12 -4.35
N ASP A 159 -21.93 5.07 -4.34
CA ASP A 159 -23.21 5.07 -3.63
C ASP A 159 -23.01 5.17 -2.11
N GLU A 160 -21.99 4.51 -1.56
CA GLU A 160 -21.60 4.60 -0.15
C GLU A 160 -21.12 6.02 0.19
N LEU A 161 -20.25 6.59 -0.66
CA LEU A 161 -19.74 7.94 -0.50
C LEU A 161 -20.87 8.99 -0.62
N ASN A 162 -21.77 8.82 -1.57
CA ASN A 162 -22.93 9.70 -1.76
C ASN A 162 -23.92 9.62 -0.59
N SER A 163 -23.95 8.51 0.13
CA SER A 163 -24.73 8.36 1.38
C SER A 163 -24.11 9.10 2.57
N GLY A 164 -22.93 9.70 2.38
CA GLY A 164 -22.21 10.47 3.41
C GLY A 164 -21.16 9.68 4.17
N LYS A 165 -20.80 8.48 3.71
CA LYS A 165 -19.70 7.71 4.28
C LYS A 165 -18.36 8.38 3.96
N ALA A 166 -17.49 8.52 4.94
CA ALA A 166 -16.16 9.07 4.77
C ALA A 166 -15.18 8.01 4.18
N PHE A 167 -14.07 8.45 3.62
CA PHE A 167 -12.99 7.54 3.23
C PHE A 167 -12.27 6.96 4.45
N LEU A 168 -12.06 7.77 5.47
CA LEU A 168 -11.30 7.44 6.67
C LEU A 168 -12.18 7.16 7.89
N GLY A 169 -11.57 6.51 8.89
CA GLY A 169 -12.22 6.10 10.13
C GLY A 169 -12.51 4.61 10.17
N ASP A 170 -12.90 4.10 11.34
CA ASP A 170 -13.16 2.67 11.54
C ASP A 170 -14.29 2.13 10.64
N ASP A 171 -15.27 2.99 10.33
CA ASP A 171 -16.37 2.68 9.41
C ASP A 171 -16.13 3.25 8.00
N GLY A 172 -14.96 3.80 7.73
CA GLY A 172 -14.60 4.44 6.46
C GLY A 172 -14.53 3.45 5.30
N VAL A 173 -14.63 3.97 4.06
CA VAL A 173 -14.58 3.18 2.83
C VAL A 173 -13.26 2.41 2.71
N VAL A 174 -12.14 3.02 3.07
CA VAL A 174 -10.80 2.41 3.02
C VAL A 174 -10.69 1.21 3.95
N ALA A 175 -11.30 1.29 5.14
CA ALA A 175 -11.22 0.22 6.12
C ALA A 175 -12.23 -0.92 5.89
N THR A 176 -13.38 -0.63 5.30
CA THR A 176 -14.51 -1.58 5.28
C THR A 176 -14.92 -2.04 3.88
N VAL A 177 -14.90 -1.17 2.88
CA VAL A 177 -15.46 -1.45 1.55
C VAL A 177 -14.38 -1.82 0.55
N LEU A 178 -13.32 -1.02 0.42
CA LEU A 178 -12.24 -1.28 -0.52
C LEU A 178 -11.57 -2.65 -0.35
N PRO A 179 -11.25 -3.13 0.87
CA PRO A 179 -10.69 -4.46 1.05
C PRO A 179 -11.62 -5.55 0.50
N THR A 180 -12.92 -5.43 0.76
CA THR A 180 -13.92 -6.39 0.26
C THR A 180 -13.98 -6.41 -1.26
N VAL A 181 -13.98 -5.23 -1.90
CA VAL A 181 -13.97 -5.10 -3.36
C VAL A 181 -12.69 -5.69 -3.96
N PHE A 182 -11.54 -5.41 -3.37
CA PHE A 182 -10.27 -5.94 -3.87
C PHE A 182 -10.14 -7.44 -3.65
N ASP A 183 -10.69 -8.00 -2.59
CA ASP A 183 -10.67 -9.45 -2.32
C ASP A 183 -11.55 -10.24 -3.31
N THR A 184 -12.53 -9.60 -3.95
CA THR A 184 -13.31 -10.22 -5.04
C THR A 184 -12.57 -10.27 -6.36
N PHE A 185 -11.44 -9.55 -6.48
CA PHE A 185 -10.66 -9.51 -7.70
C PHE A 185 -10.01 -10.86 -8.00
N ASN A 186 -10.31 -11.40 -9.18
CA ASN A 186 -9.71 -12.61 -9.73
C ASN A 186 -8.89 -12.24 -10.98
N GLU A 187 -7.61 -12.55 -10.95
CA GLU A 187 -6.72 -12.31 -12.09
C GLU A 187 -7.25 -13.02 -13.36
N PRO A 188 -7.25 -12.34 -14.53
CA PRO A 188 -7.66 -12.98 -15.76
C PRO A 188 -6.63 -14.03 -16.19
N SER A 189 -7.10 -15.12 -16.82
CA SER A 189 -6.22 -16.08 -17.46
C SER A 189 -5.69 -15.50 -18.78
N VAL A 190 -4.63 -14.72 -18.70
CA VAL A 190 -3.91 -14.14 -19.85
C VAL A 190 -2.46 -14.62 -19.76
N GLU A 191 -1.95 -15.19 -20.85
CA GLU A 191 -0.54 -15.50 -20.96
C GLU A 191 0.23 -14.22 -21.30
N TYR A 192 0.93 -13.69 -20.32
CA TYR A 192 1.87 -12.61 -20.54
C TYR A 192 3.19 -13.18 -21.06
N PRO A 193 3.87 -12.49 -22.00
CA PRO A 193 5.26 -12.82 -22.29
C PRO A 193 6.06 -12.64 -21.00
N THR A 194 7.07 -13.48 -20.79
CA THR A 194 7.95 -13.38 -19.61
C THR A 194 8.56 -11.98 -19.57
N LEU A 195 8.00 -11.14 -18.70
CA LEU A 195 8.47 -9.77 -18.49
C LEU A 195 9.44 -9.80 -17.33
N ILE A 196 10.67 -9.36 -17.59
CA ILE A 196 11.69 -9.24 -16.54
C ILE A 196 11.55 -7.86 -15.92
N TYR A 197 11.12 -7.83 -14.67
CA TYR A 197 11.09 -6.63 -13.86
C TYR A 197 12.24 -6.64 -12.86
N ASP A 198 12.73 -5.47 -12.53
CA ASP A 198 13.53 -5.29 -11.33
C ASP A 198 12.59 -5.07 -10.15
N GLY A 199 12.09 -6.16 -9.54
CA GLY A 199 11.21 -6.01 -8.39
C GLY A 199 10.39 -7.26 -8.02
N PRO A 200 9.54 -7.15 -6.98
CA PRO A 200 8.83 -8.28 -6.39
C PRO A 200 7.75 -8.91 -7.29
N PHE A 201 7.40 -8.26 -8.41
CA PHE A 201 6.42 -8.77 -9.38
C PHE A 201 7.07 -9.33 -10.65
N SER A 202 8.35 -9.66 -10.61
CA SER A 202 9.06 -10.23 -11.75
C SER A 202 8.62 -11.68 -11.98
N ASP A 203 8.06 -11.96 -13.17
CA ASP A 203 7.75 -13.33 -13.61
C ASP A 203 9.00 -14.23 -13.62
N GLY A 204 10.18 -13.61 -13.76
CA GLY A 204 11.46 -14.29 -13.64
C GLY A 204 11.75 -14.84 -12.25
N LEU A 205 11.12 -14.30 -11.21
CA LEU A 205 11.26 -14.80 -9.83
C LEU A 205 10.28 -15.95 -9.55
N GLU A 206 9.06 -15.90 -10.09
CA GLU A 206 8.05 -16.94 -9.88
C GLU A 206 8.38 -18.26 -10.62
N GLY A 207 9.08 -18.21 -11.76
CA GLY A 207 9.47 -19.38 -12.53
C GLY A 207 10.85 -19.98 -12.17
N HIS A 208 11.64 -19.31 -11.37
CA HIS A 208 12.91 -19.83 -10.92
C HIS A 208 12.71 -20.75 -9.70
N LYS A 209 12.60 -22.05 -9.95
CA LYS A 209 12.95 -23.01 -8.90
C LYS A 209 14.32 -22.63 -8.37
N SER A 210 14.40 -22.41 -7.07
CA SER A 210 15.64 -22.05 -6.40
C SER A 210 16.76 -22.99 -6.82
N ARG A 211 17.59 -22.57 -7.78
CA ARG A 211 18.73 -23.34 -8.25
C ARG A 211 19.79 -23.29 -7.14
N ASN A 212 20.29 -24.48 -6.75
CA ASN A 212 21.33 -24.68 -5.71
C ASN A 212 20.86 -24.56 -4.25
N LEU A 213 19.66 -25.04 -3.95
CA LEU A 213 19.38 -25.54 -2.60
C LEU A 213 19.98 -26.94 -2.39
N GLU A 214 21.09 -27.24 -3.10
CA GLU A 214 21.89 -28.43 -2.87
C GLU A 214 22.63 -28.23 -1.55
N GLY A 215 22.22 -28.96 -0.55
CA GLY A 215 22.81 -29.01 0.76
C GLY A 215 22.01 -29.95 1.65
N ASN A 216 22.66 -30.55 2.63
CA ASN A 216 21.98 -31.36 3.62
C ASN A 216 20.92 -30.52 4.34
N GLU A 217 19.78 -31.12 4.63
CA GLU A 217 18.77 -30.46 5.50
C GLU A 217 19.41 -30.12 6.86
N PHE A 218 19.34 -28.88 7.22
CA PHE A 218 19.77 -28.40 8.53
C PHE A 218 18.70 -28.75 9.55
N SER A 219 19.08 -29.51 10.56
CA SER A 219 18.25 -29.63 11.76
C SER A 219 18.35 -28.36 12.60
N GLU A 220 17.39 -28.17 13.49
CA GLU A 220 17.43 -27.06 14.44
C GLU A 220 18.75 -27.02 15.22
N GLU A 221 19.26 -28.17 15.65
CA GLU A 221 20.53 -28.28 16.38
C GLU A 221 21.72 -27.78 15.55
N LEU A 222 21.79 -28.16 14.28
CA LEU A 222 22.84 -27.75 13.37
C LEU A 222 22.76 -26.25 13.09
N ALA A 223 21.53 -25.73 12.93
CA ALA A 223 21.30 -24.31 12.76
C ALA A 223 21.75 -23.51 14.00
N ARG A 224 21.41 -23.95 15.20
CA ARG A 224 21.88 -23.35 16.46
C ARG A 224 23.40 -23.35 16.58
N LYS A 225 24.06 -24.46 16.29
CA LYS A 225 25.53 -24.53 16.29
C LYS A 225 26.16 -23.56 15.31
N LYS A 226 25.56 -23.43 14.13
CA LYS A 226 26.01 -22.46 13.13
C LYS A 226 25.86 -21.02 13.60
N LEU A 227 24.73 -20.69 14.21
CA LEU A 227 24.47 -19.34 14.77
C LEU A 227 25.44 -19.02 15.89
N VAL A 228 25.70 -19.96 16.80
CA VAL A 228 26.70 -19.80 17.87
C VAL A 228 28.07 -19.47 17.29
N ALA A 229 28.51 -20.22 16.28
CA ALA A 229 29.81 -19.99 15.64
C ALA A 229 29.88 -18.70 14.81
N MET A 230 28.76 -18.28 14.21
CA MET A 230 28.71 -17.12 13.33
C MET A 230 28.63 -15.79 14.08
N PHE A 231 27.91 -15.77 15.20
CA PHE A 231 27.71 -14.60 16.03
C PHE A 231 28.59 -14.59 17.30
N ASP A 232 29.50 -15.58 17.43
CA ASP A 232 30.41 -15.73 18.57
C ASP A 232 29.66 -15.71 19.91
N LEU A 233 28.51 -16.43 19.96
CA LEU A 233 27.59 -16.40 21.09
C LEU A 233 28.20 -17.12 22.29
N THR A 234 27.94 -16.56 23.45
CA THR A 234 28.41 -17.04 24.76
C THR A 234 27.30 -17.78 25.52
N GLU A 235 27.63 -18.39 26.66
CA GLU A 235 26.64 -19.06 27.52
C GLU A 235 25.58 -18.10 28.09
N ASN A 236 25.83 -16.78 28.06
CA ASN A 236 24.90 -15.75 28.53
C ASN A 236 23.88 -15.32 27.45
N ASP A 237 24.10 -15.69 26.19
CA ASP A 237 23.24 -15.34 25.08
C ASP A 237 22.21 -16.46 24.87
N LYS A 238 20.97 -16.08 24.57
CA LYS A 238 19.87 -17.03 24.39
C LYS A 238 19.46 -17.10 22.92
N ILE A 239 19.30 -18.31 22.42
CA ILE A 239 18.76 -18.58 21.08
C ILE A 239 17.40 -19.23 21.25
N GLU A 240 16.36 -18.63 20.71
CA GLU A 240 15.02 -19.17 20.65
C GLU A 240 14.66 -19.52 19.19
N TYR A 241 14.16 -20.72 18.94
CA TYR A 241 13.67 -21.12 17.64
C TYR A 241 12.21 -20.70 17.50
N LEU A 242 11.89 -19.84 16.52
CA LEU A 242 10.56 -19.31 16.31
C LEU A 242 9.72 -20.16 15.35
N GLY A 243 10.36 -20.97 14.52
CA GLY A 243 9.66 -21.87 13.61
C GLY A 243 10.26 -21.98 12.22
N LEU A 244 9.61 -22.81 11.39
CA LEU A 244 9.93 -23.05 10.00
C LEU A 244 8.84 -22.46 9.12
N SER A 245 9.18 -21.57 8.19
CA SER A 245 8.23 -21.06 7.21
C SER A 245 7.85 -22.14 6.20
N GLY A 246 6.57 -22.17 5.81
CA GLY A 246 6.11 -23.00 4.69
C GLY A 246 6.47 -22.35 3.34
N GLY A 247 6.60 -23.17 2.30
CA GLY A 247 6.88 -22.73 0.93
C GLY A 247 7.98 -23.54 0.27
N GLU A 248 8.33 -23.21 -0.98
CA GLU A 248 9.43 -23.87 -1.71
C GLU A 248 10.79 -23.66 -1.03
N LEU A 249 11.00 -22.49 -0.46
CA LEU A 249 12.17 -22.16 0.35
C LEU A 249 11.77 -22.25 1.82
N LYS A 250 12.18 -23.32 2.48
CA LYS A 250 11.96 -23.48 3.92
C LYS A 250 13.00 -22.68 4.68
N ILE A 251 12.51 -21.75 5.51
CA ILE A 251 13.34 -20.82 6.29
C ILE A 251 13.09 -21.06 7.77
N MET A 252 14.14 -21.33 8.52
CA MET A 252 14.14 -21.41 9.97
C MET A 252 14.43 -20.02 10.54
N THR A 253 13.57 -19.50 11.40
CA THR A 253 13.74 -18.21 12.06
C THR A 253 14.11 -18.41 13.52
N PHE A 254 15.11 -17.68 13.97
CA PHE A 254 15.62 -17.66 15.34
C PHE A 254 15.62 -16.24 15.88
N LYS A 255 15.29 -16.12 17.15
CA LYS A 255 15.52 -14.93 17.93
C LYS A 255 16.76 -15.14 18.79
N ILE A 256 17.68 -14.23 18.74
CA ILE A 256 18.91 -14.24 19.54
C ILE A 256 18.84 -13.06 20.50
N ASP A 257 18.91 -13.34 21.81
CA ASP A 257 18.99 -12.35 22.86
C ASP A 257 20.46 -12.21 23.26
N LEU A 258 21.08 -11.13 22.80
CA LEU A 258 22.46 -10.78 23.06
C LEU A 258 22.52 -10.04 24.38
N SER A 259 23.19 -10.59 25.37
CA SER A 259 23.27 -10.03 26.74
C SER A 259 23.81 -8.58 26.81
N LYS A 260 24.48 -8.12 25.73
CA LYS A 260 25.06 -6.76 25.66
C LYS A 260 24.40 -5.86 24.62
N ASP A 261 23.87 -6.44 23.53
CA ASP A 261 23.45 -5.70 22.34
C ASP A 261 21.94 -5.79 22.05
N GLY A 262 21.17 -6.48 22.92
CA GLY A 262 19.73 -6.62 22.78
C GLY A 262 19.31 -7.78 21.91
N GLU A 263 18.05 -7.74 21.43
CA GLU A 263 17.44 -8.83 20.67
C GLU A 263 17.68 -8.65 19.16
N THR A 264 18.00 -9.74 18.47
CA THR A 264 18.09 -9.77 17.01
C THR A 264 17.38 -11.00 16.44
N TYR A 265 16.89 -10.90 15.20
CA TYR A 265 16.23 -11.98 14.49
C TYR A 265 17.09 -12.44 13.33
N VAL A 266 17.26 -13.75 13.22
CA VAL A 266 18.10 -14.35 12.17
C VAL A 266 17.31 -15.44 11.46
N SER A 267 17.38 -15.44 10.14
CA SER A 267 16.73 -16.44 9.30
C SER A 267 17.76 -17.26 8.53
N LEU A 268 17.64 -18.58 8.58
CA LEU A 268 18.51 -19.52 7.86
C LEU A 268 17.67 -20.40 6.94
N THR A 269 18.14 -20.62 5.72
CA THR A 269 17.52 -21.63 4.85
C THR A 269 17.73 -23.03 5.42
N GLN A 270 16.67 -23.86 5.43
CA GLN A 270 16.76 -25.24 5.89
C GLN A 270 17.77 -26.03 5.05
N ASN A 271 17.87 -25.74 3.76
CA ASN A 271 18.85 -26.39 2.88
C ASN A 271 20.14 -25.58 2.82
N GLY A 272 21.22 -26.15 3.36
CA GLY A 272 22.55 -25.54 3.37
C GLY A 272 22.76 -24.43 4.41
N GLY A 273 21.73 -24.05 5.20
CA GLY A 273 21.87 -23.10 6.30
C GLY A 273 22.44 -21.75 5.86
N ARG A 274 21.99 -21.20 4.73
CA ARG A 274 22.42 -19.87 4.24
C ARG A 274 21.60 -18.79 4.94
N LEU A 275 22.26 -17.70 5.32
CA LEU A 275 21.63 -16.46 5.79
C LEU A 275 21.02 -15.70 4.64
#